data_e09cfb5a85c3e84272c056a53d45e1ae
#
_entry.id   e09cfb5a85c3e84272c056a53d45e1ae
#
_cell.length_a   1.000
_cell.length_b   1.000
_cell.length_c   1.000
_cell.angle_alpha   90.00
_cell.angle_beta   90.00
_cell.angle_gamma   90.00
#
_symmetry.space_group_name_H-M   'P 1'
#
loop_
_entity.id
_entity.type
_entity.pdbx_description
1 polymer ?
#
loop_
_entity_poly.entity_id
_entity_poly.type
_entity_poly.pdbx_seq_one_letter_code
_entity_poly.pdbx_strand_id
1 'polypeptide(L)'
;MVCRDRNLIDLNNDFFEVAGHKFKSRLLVGTGKYKDFAETAAAINESGAEIVTVAVRRVNIEKKGELMLQDFLDPKKYTYLPNTAGCFTADDAVRTLRLARVAGGWNLVKLEVLNDDQTLYPKVIETIKAAELLIKDGFDVMVYTSDDPIIARELEDIGCCAIMPLAAPIGSGLGIQNRLNIELILEQIKVPVLVDAGVGTASDAAIAMEMGCDGILMNTAIAKAQNPILMARAMRLAIESGRAAFLAGRMERKKYGVASSPLMGRVSG
;
A
#
# COMPACT_ATOMS: atom_id res chain seq x y z
N MET A 1 -12.61 19.95 -18.84
CA MET A 1 -13.62 19.49 -17.87
C MET A 1 -14.53 18.51 -18.60
N VAL A 2 -14.20 17.23 -18.62
CA VAL A 2 -14.97 16.19 -19.32
C VAL A 2 -16.06 15.73 -18.35
N CYS A 3 -17.32 16.01 -18.70
CA CYS A 3 -18.49 15.44 -18.03
C CYS A 3 -18.41 13.91 -18.23
N ARG A 4 -17.89 13.18 -17.24
CA ARG A 4 -18.08 11.73 -17.18
C ARG A 4 -19.56 11.50 -16.93
N ASP A 5 -20.19 10.75 -17.82
CA ASP A 5 -21.56 10.26 -17.65
C ASP A 5 -21.71 9.71 -16.23
N ARG A 6 -22.76 10.18 -15.53
CA ARG A 6 -23.13 9.69 -14.19
C ARG A 6 -23.75 8.30 -14.27
N ASN A 7 -23.08 7.37 -14.95
CA ASN A 7 -23.44 5.98 -14.90
C ASN A 7 -23.11 5.48 -13.49
N LEU A 8 -24.02 4.72 -12.91
CA LEU A 8 -23.87 4.06 -11.61
C LEU A 8 -22.49 3.40 -11.55
N ILE A 9 -21.60 3.96 -10.72
CA ILE A 9 -20.28 3.37 -10.48
C ILE A 9 -20.51 2.08 -9.72
N ASP A 10 -20.29 0.95 -10.38
CA ASP A 10 -20.40 -0.36 -9.77
C ASP A 10 -19.11 -0.68 -9.01
N LEU A 11 -19.12 -0.50 -7.70
CA LEU A 11 -18.00 -0.82 -6.83
C LEU A 11 -17.60 -2.31 -6.88
N ASN A 12 -18.49 -3.20 -7.34
CA ASN A 12 -18.14 -4.62 -7.49
C ASN A 12 -17.18 -4.87 -8.65
N ASN A 13 -17.09 -3.92 -9.59
CA ASN A 13 -16.18 -3.95 -10.74
C ASN A 13 -14.97 -3.00 -10.59
N ASP A 14 -14.79 -2.36 -9.44
CA ASP A 14 -13.64 -1.50 -9.14
C ASP A 14 -12.49 -2.32 -8.55
N PHE A 15 -11.73 -2.99 -9.38
CA PHE A 15 -10.58 -3.80 -8.98
C PHE A 15 -9.31 -2.95 -8.80
N PHE A 16 -8.45 -3.38 -7.89
CA PHE A 16 -7.05 -3.00 -7.87
C PHE A 16 -6.28 -3.91 -8.83
N GLU A 17 -5.60 -3.32 -9.82
CA GLU A 17 -4.87 -4.08 -10.82
C GLU A 17 -3.37 -3.76 -10.74
N VAL A 18 -2.52 -4.78 -10.67
CA VAL A 18 -1.06 -4.63 -10.67
C VAL A 18 -0.42 -5.85 -11.34
N ALA A 19 0.56 -5.64 -12.22
CA ALA A 19 1.27 -6.70 -12.95
C ALA A 19 0.32 -7.72 -13.61
N GLY A 20 -0.81 -7.27 -14.17
CA GLY A 20 -1.81 -8.12 -14.81
C GLY A 20 -2.73 -8.91 -13.87
N HIS A 21 -2.54 -8.79 -12.55
CA HIS A 21 -3.41 -9.40 -11.56
C HIS A 21 -4.50 -8.44 -11.10
N LYS A 22 -5.69 -8.96 -10.79
CA LYS A 22 -6.85 -8.20 -10.31
C LYS A 22 -7.19 -8.61 -8.87
N PHE A 23 -7.35 -7.63 -8.00
CA PHE A 23 -7.68 -7.80 -6.60
C PHE A 23 -8.91 -6.97 -6.24
N LYS A 24 -9.75 -7.49 -5.36
CA LYS A 24 -10.89 -6.75 -4.81
C LYS A 24 -10.43 -5.80 -3.70
N SER A 25 -9.45 -6.25 -2.92
CA SER A 25 -8.91 -5.46 -1.82
C SER A 25 -7.85 -4.48 -2.29
N ARG A 26 -7.97 -3.24 -1.86
CA ARG A 26 -6.94 -2.19 -2.03
C ARG A 26 -6.03 -2.07 -0.80
N LEU A 27 -6.22 -2.97 0.19
CA LEU A 27 -5.40 -3.10 1.38
C LEU A 27 -4.41 -4.24 1.20
N LEU A 28 -3.11 -3.92 1.30
CA LEU A 28 -2.02 -4.87 1.39
C LEU A 28 -1.53 -4.89 2.85
N VAL A 29 -1.25 -6.06 3.40
CA VAL A 29 -0.88 -6.19 4.82
C VAL A 29 0.45 -6.89 4.99
N GLY A 30 1.29 -6.32 5.87
CA GLY A 30 2.53 -6.97 6.30
C GLY A 30 2.28 -8.05 7.36
N THR A 31 3.16 -9.04 7.41
CA THR A 31 3.05 -10.20 8.31
C THR A 31 3.96 -10.11 9.55
N GLY A 32 4.62 -8.98 9.76
CA GLY A 32 5.55 -8.80 10.88
C GLY A 32 4.92 -8.13 12.11
N LYS A 33 5.60 -8.25 13.26
CA LYS A 33 5.29 -7.53 14.52
C LYS A 33 4.03 -7.96 15.27
N TYR A 34 3.25 -8.91 14.78
CA TYR A 34 2.16 -9.54 15.54
C TYR A 34 2.74 -10.41 16.67
N LYS A 35 1.90 -10.75 17.61
CA LYS A 35 2.24 -11.59 18.76
C LYS A 35 2.62 -13.01 18.32
N ASP A 36 1.83 -13.59 17.43
CA ASP A 36 2.01 -14.93 16.89
C ASP A 36 1.36 -15.06 15.51
N PHE A 37 1.50 -16.23 14.85
CA PHE A 37 0.92 -16.49 13.53
C PHE A 37 -0.61 -16.58 13.54
N ALA A 38 -1.22 -17.00 14.64
CA ALA A 38 -2.67 -17.06 14.78
C ALA A 38 -3.29 -15.65 14.78
N GLU A 39 -2.72 -14.72 15.55
CA GLU A 39 -3.12 -13.31 15.53
C GLU A 39 -2.87 -12.67 14.17
N THR A 40 -1.72 -12.98 13.54
CA THR A 40 -1.40 -12.53 12.17
C THR A 40 -2.49 -12.94 11.19
N ALA A 41 -2.83 -14.22 11.18
CA ALA A 41 -3.84 -14.77 10.27
C ALA A 41 -5.24 -14.19 10.56
N ALA A 42 -5.61 -14.03 11.81
CA ALA A 42 -6.90 -13.45 12.21
C ALA A 42 -7.00 -11.98 11.75
N ALA A 43 -5.96 -11.18 11.96
CA ALA A 43 -5.93 -9.78 11.52
C ALA A 43 -5.96 -9.66 9.99
N ILE A 44 -5.17 -10.47 9.27
CA ILE A 44 -5.15 -10.48 7.80
C ILE A 44 -6.50 -10.90 7.24
N ASN A 45 -7.13 -11.93 7.80
CA ASN A 45 -8.46 -12.36 7.37
C ASN A 45 -9.51 -11.25 7.58
N GLU A 46 -9.49 -10.57 8.74
CA GLU A 46 -10.43 -9.48 9.03
C GLU A 46 -10.17 -8.24 8.18
N SER A 47 -8.92 -8.00 7.78
CA SER A 47 -8.54 -6.90 6.88
C SER A 47 -9.10 -7.07 5.45
N GLY A 48 -9.48 -8.28 5.06
CA GLY A 48 -9.88 -8.60 3.70
C GLY A 48 -8.76 -8.50 2.67
N ALA A 49 -7.50 -8.35 3.11
CA ALA A 49 -6.36 -8.27 2.19
C ALA A 49 -6.19 -9.56 1.40
N GLU A 50 -5.89 -9.42 0.11
CA GLU A 50 -5.57 -10.52 -0.80
C GLU A 50 -4.06 -10.62 -1.07
N ILE A 51 -3.31 -9.54 -0.83
CA ILE A 51 -1.86 -9.47 -0.94
C ILE A 51 -1.26 -9.34 0.46
N VAL A 52 -0.30 -10.20 0.78
CA VAL A 52 0.43 -10.17 2.05
C VAL A 52 1.94 -10.08 1.83
N THR A 53 2.60 -9.11 2.47
CA THR A 53 4.06 -9.02 2.34
C THR A 53 4.75 -9.98 3.28
N VAL A 54 5.78 -10.62 2.75
CA VAL A 54 6.63 -11.56 3.51
C VAL A 54 8.09 -11.15 3.38
N ALA A 55 8.77 -10.94 4.51
CA ALA A 55 10.20 -10.67 4.49
C ALA A 55 10.95 -11.98 4.18
N VAL A 56 11.65 -12.02 3.04
CA VAL A 56 12.36 -13.23 2.59
C VAL A 56 13.35 -13.75 3.64
N ARG A 57 14.00 -12.86 4.37
CA ARG A 57 14.92 -13.22 5.47
C ARG A 57 14.24 -13.96 6.64
N ARG A 58 12.91 -13.94 6.73
CA ARG A 58 12.11 -14.59 7.77
C ARG A 58 11.41 -15.85 7.30
N VAL A 59 11.46 -16.17 6.00
CA VAL A 59 10.96 -17.42 5.45
C VAL A 59 12.04 -18.46 5.67
N ASN A 60 11.97 -19.17 6.80
CA ASN A 60 12.84 -20.31 7.07
C ASN A 60 12.49 -21.46 6.14
N ILE A 61 13.29 -21.68 5.11
CA ILE A 61 13.07 -22.71 4.08
C ILE A 61 13.35 -24.13 4.62
N GLU A 62 13.97 -24.29 5.81
CA GLU A 62 14.55 -25.57 6.24
C GLU A 62 14.20 -26.07 7.66
N LYS A 63 13.31 -25.46 8.41
CA LYS A 63 12.95 -26.00 9.73
C LYS A 63 11.83 -27.05 9.64
N LYS A 64 12.20 -28.29 9.48
CA LYS A 64 11.27 -29.42 9.61
C LYS A 64 10.72 -29.48 11.04
N GLY A 65 9.41 -29.31 11.18
CA GLY A 65 8.66 -29.55 12.43
C GLY A 65 8.25 -28.31 13.23
N GLU A 66 8.58 -27.08 12.81
CA GLU A 66 8.00 -25.85 13.37
C GLU A 66 6.87 -25.35 12.47
N LEU A 67 5.80 -24.84 13.08
CA LEU A 67 4.70 -24.18 12.35
C LEU A 67 5.23 -22.96 11.60
N MET A 68 4.88 -22.84 10.34
CA MET A 68 5.29 -21.76 9.46
C MET A 68 4.11 -20.82 9.14
N LEU A 69 4.41 -19.62 8.69
CA LEU A 69 3.38 -18.65 8.28
C LEU A 69 2.40 -19.23 7.24
N GLN A 70 2.89 -20.05 6.31
CA GLN A 70 2.08 -20.71 5.27
C GLN A 70 1.07 -21.74 5.81
N ASP A 71 1.27 -22.23 7.04
CA ASP A 71 0.31 -23.14 7.70
C ASP A 71 -0.93 -22.38 8.20
N PHE A 72 -0.80 -21.06 8.37
CA PHE A 72 -1.87 -20.16 8.82
C PHE A 72 -2.45 -19.29 7.69
N LEU A 73 -1.65 -18.99 6.67
CA LEU A 73 -2.04 -18.19 5.51
C LEU A 73 -1.84 -19.04 4.25
N ASP A 74 -2.92 -19.66 3.77
CA ASP A 74 -2.88 -20.53 2.59
C ASP A 74 -2.39 -19.76 1.34
N PRO A 75 -1.26 -20.18 0.72
CA PRO A 75 -0.73 -19.55 -0.49
C PRO A 75 -1.68 -19.61 -1.70
N LYS A 76 -2.71 -20.44 -1.66
CA LYS A 76 -3.76 -20.50 -2.71
C LYS A 76 -4.80 -19.39 -2.54
N LYS A 77 -4.95 -18.88 -1.31
CA LYS A 77 -5.90 -17.81 -0.97
C LYS A 77 -5.24 -16.44 -1.03
N TYR A 78 -3.97 -16.35 -0.67
CA TYR A 78 -3.24 -15.09 -0.57
C TYR A 78 -2.11 -15.00 -1.58
N THR A 79 -1.98 -13.87 -2.24
CA THR A 79 -0.80 -13.54 -3.04
C THR A 79 0.32 -13.11 -2.10
N TYR A 80 1.37 -13.91 -2.05
CA TYR A 80 2.57 -13.56 -1.28
C TYR A 80 3.41 -12.57 -2.07
N LEU A 81 3.74 -11.45 -1.43
CA LEU A 81 4.57 -10.39 -1.96
C LEU A 81 5.91 -10.37 -1.19
N PRO A 82 6.94 -11.09 -1.65
CA PRO A 82 8.25 -11.06 -1.03
C PRO A 82 8.83 -9.66 -1.05
N ASN A 83 9.44 -9.24 0.07
CA ASN A 83 10.06 -7.93 0.18
C ASN A 83 11.52 -8.01 0.64
N THR A 84 12.25 -6.93 0.36
CA THR A 84 13.64 -6.75 0.75
C THR A 84 13.82 -5.96 2.04
N ALA A 85 12.85 -6.03 2.95
CA ALA A 85 12.90 -5.33 4.23
C ALA A 85 14.21 -5.58 4.98
N GLY A 86 14.88 -4.51 5.35
CA GLY A 86 16.18 -4.53 6.03
C GLY A 86 17.38 -4.72 5.09
N CYS A 87 17.24 -4.47 3.78
CA CYS A 87 18.36 -4.30 2.86
C CYS A 87 18.78 -2.82 2.81
N PHE A 88 20.10 -2.58 2.79
CA PHE A 88 20.71 -1.26 2.77
C PHE A 88 21.53 -0.99 1.49
N THR A 89 21.64 -1.98 0.62
CA THR A 89 22.33 -1.90 -0.66
C THR A 89 21.50 -2.52 -1.78
N ALA A 90 21.73 -2.07 -3.01
CA ALA A 90 21.11 -2.65 -4.19
C ALA A 90 21.46 -4.14 -4.34
N ASP A 91 22.73 -4.50 -4.14
CA ASP A 91 23.20 -5.87 -4.28
C ASP A 91 22.50 -6.83 -3.31
N ASP A 92 22.31 -6.42 -2.04
CA ASP A 92 21.60 -7.22 -1.04
C ASP A 92 20.13 -7.40 -1.41
N ALA A 93 19.48 -6.33 -1.90
CA ALA A 93 18.08 -6.37 -2.32
C ALA A 93 17.90 -7.32 -3.51
N VAL A 94 18.71 -7.16 -4.56
CA VAL A 94 18.67 -7.99 -5.76
C VAL A 94 18.95 -9.46 -5.42
N ARG A 95 20.00 -9.75 -4.64
CA ARG A 95 20.29 -11.11 -4.18
C ARG A 95 19.14 -11.72 -3.41
N THR A 96 18.49 -10.95 -2.53
CA THR A 96 17.38 -11.40 -1.72
C THR A 96 16.18 -11.80 -2.58
N LEU A 97 15.81 -11.00 -3.58
CA LEU A 97 14.67 -11.31 -4.46
C LEU A 97 14.98 -12.43 -5.46
N ARG A 98 16.21 -12.54 -5.94
CA ARG A 98 16.63 -13.71 -6.73
C ARG A 98 16.50 -15.01 -5.95
N LEU A 99 16.88 -15.00 -4.67
CA LEU A 99 16.70 -16.15 -3.77
C LEU A 99 15.19 -16.44 -3.53
N ALA A 100 14.36 -15.40 -3.36
CA ALA A 100 12.92 -15.56 -3.22
C ALA A 100 12.34 -16.26 -4.46
N ARG A 101 12.70 -15.85 -5.68
CA ARG A 101 12.24 -16.49 -6.91
C ARG A 101 12.66 -17.95 -7.02
N VAL A 102 13.89 -18.27 -6.64
CA VAL A 102 14.36 -19.67 -6.61
C VAL A 102 13.57 -20.51 -5.60
N ALA A 103 13.23 -19.93 -4.44
CA ALA A 103 12.56 -20.63 -3.35
C ALA A 103 11.06 -20.84 -3.57
N GLY A 104 10.38 -19.88 -4.19
CA GLY A 104 8.90 -19.90 -4.28
C GLY A 104 8.32 -19.50 -5.64
N GLY A 105 9.17 -19.28 -6.65
CA GLY A 105 8.71 -18.91 -8.00
C GLY A 105 8.09 -17.51 -8.10
N TRP A 106 8.27 -16.65 -7.09
CA TRP A 106 7.64 -15.32 -7.05
C TRP A 106 8.32 -14.35 -8.03
N ASN A 107 7.52 -13.78 -8.91
CA ASN A 107 7.94 -12.73 -9.84
C ASN A 107 7.46 -11.35 -9.38
N LEU A 108 6.25 -11.24 -8.85
CA LEU A 108 5.76 -10.02 -8.23
C LEU A 108 6.42 -9.85 -6.86
N VAL A 109 7.15 -8.75 -6.68
CA VAL A 109 8.00 -8.51 -5.52
C VAL A 109 7.91 -7.06 -5.05
N LYS A 110 8.19 -6.82 -3.77
CA LYS A 110 8.33 -5.46 -3.23
C LYS A 110 9.80 -5.13 -3.00
N LEU A 111 10.30 -4.15 -3.71
CA LEU A 111 11.64 -3.61 -3.54
C LEU A 111 11.64 -2.52 -2.46
N GLU A 112 12.55 -2.66 -1.51
CA GLU A 112 12.80 -1.70 -0.45
C GLU A 112 14.31 -1.67 -0.17
N VAL A 113 14.97 -0.52 -0.34
CA VAL A 113 16.36 -0.30 0.06
C VAL A 113 16.41 0.89 1.00
N LEU A 114 16.86 0.66 2.24
CA LEU A 114 16.84 1.63 3.31
C LEU A 114 18.16 2.42 3.39
N ASN A 115 18.06 3.68 3.78
CA ASN A 115 19.25 4.52 3.99
C ASN A 115 19.92 4.23 5.34
N ASP A 116 19.11 4.14 6.39
CA ASP A 116 19.58 3.90 7.76
C ASP A 116 18.51 3.15 8.57
N ASP A 117 18.92 2.59 9.71
CA ASP A 117 18.06 1.80 10.59
C ASP A 117 17.21 2.65 11.56
N GLN A 118 17.47 3.94 11.65
CA GLN A 118 16.79 4.86 12.55
C GLN A 118 15.60 5.53 11.89
N THR A 119 15.78 6.08 10.69
CA THR A 119 14.70 6.77 9.95
C THR A 119 13.94 5.85 9.02
N LEU A 120 14.58 4.78 8.54
CA LEU A 120 14.04 3.82 7.56
C LEU A 120 13.59 4.50 6.25
N TYR A 121 14.18 5.66 5.93
CA TYR A 121 13.96 6.32 4.66
C TYR A 121 14.53 5.51 3.49
N PRO A 122 13.91 5.60 2.31
CA PRO A 122 14.44 4.91 1.12
C PRO A 122 15.77 5.52 0.68
N LYS A 123 16.74 4.67 0.37
CA LYS A 123 18.01 5.05 -0.23
C LYS A 123 17.86 5.12 -1.75
N VAL A 124 17.34 6.23 -2.24
CA VAL A 124 16.84 6.39 -3.60
C VAL A 124 17.82 5.89 -4.67
N ILE A 125 19.11 6.28 -4.60
CA ILE A 125 20.13 5.88 -5.59
C ILE A 125 20.28 4.35 -5.64
N GLU A 126 20.31 3.68 -4.50
CA GLU A 126 20.40 2.22 -4.44
C GLU A 126 19.08 1.55 -4.84
N THR A 127 17.94 2.20 -4.57
CA THR A 127 16.63 1.73 -5.02
C THR A 127 16.52 1.73 -6.54
N ILE A 128 16.95 2.80 -7.21
CA ILE A 128 17.00 2.92 -8.67
C ILE A 128 17.88 1.81 -9.27
N LYS A 129 19.13 1.65 -8.79
CA LYS A 129 20.03 0.59 -9.25
C LYS A 129 19.44 -0.82 -9.08
N ALA A 130 18.80 -1.08 -7.94
CA ALA A 130 18.17 -2.38 -7.70
C ALA A 130 16.97 -2.60 -8.62
N ALA A 131 16.15 -1.57 -8.85
CA ALA A 131 15.01 -1.63 -9.76
C ALA A 131 15.45 -1.98 -11.18
N GLU A 132 16.45 -1.28 -11.75
CA GLU A 132 17.00 -1.56 -13.07
C GLU A 132 17.44 -3.02 -13.24
N LEU A 133 18.17 -3.55 -12.24
CA LEU A 133 18.64 -4.94 -12.26
C LEU A 133 17.50 -5.94 -12.17
N LEU A 134 16.51 -5.70 -11.32
CA LEU A 134 15.37 -6.59 -11.12
C LEU A 134 14.44 -6.59 -12.34
N ILE A 135 14.17 -5.43 -12.95
CA ILE A 135 13.38 -5.32 -14.18
C ILE A 135 14.10 -6.05 -15.33
N LYS A 136 15.42 -5.88 -15.46
CA LYS A 136 16.22 -6.62 -16.45
C LYS A 136 16.16 -8.14 -16.23
N ASP A 137 16.05 -8.57 -14.97
CA ASP A 137 15.88 -9.99 -14.62
C ASP A 137 14.43 -10.50 -14.83
N GLY A 138 13.49 -9.64 -15.26
CA GLY A 138 12.10 -9.99 -15.53
C GLY A 138 11.24 -10.10 -14.28
N PHE A 139 11.52 -9.34 -13.21
CA PHE A 139 10.64 -9.20 -12.07
C PHE A 139 9.57 -8.14 -12.31
N ASP A 140 8.38 -8.35 -11.72
CA ASP A 140 7.34 -7.34 -11.58
C ASP A 140 7.57 -6.60 -10.25
N VAL A 141 8.14 -5.41 -10.32
CA VAL A 141 8.63 -4.68 -9.15
C VAL A 141 7.62 -3.65 -8.68
N MET A 142 7.07 -3.81 -7.47
CA MET A 142 6.42 -2.76 -6.68
C MET A 142 7.49 -2.10 -5.82
N VAL A 143 7.70 -0.78 -5.94
CA VAL A 143 8.88 -0.12 -5.34
C VAL A 143 8.52 0.86 -4.25
N TYR A 144 9.03 0.63 -3.02
CA TYR A 144 9.01 1.60 -1.93
C TYR A 144 9.99 2.74 -2.21
N THR A 145 9.51 3.98 -2.14
CA THR A 145 10.31 5.17 -2.44
C THR A 145 9.92 6.37 -1.58
N SER A 146 10.66 7.47 -1.74
CA SER A 146 10.28 8.77 -1.18
C SER A 146 9.01 9.31 -1.84
N ASP A 147 8.45 10.37 -1.25
CA ASP A 147 7.34 11.14 -1.81
C ASP A 147 7.79 12.17 -2.88
N ASP A 148 8.97 11.99 -3.47
CA ASP A 148 9.48 12.86 -4.53
C ASP A 148 8.83 12.46 -5.88
N PRO A 149 8.07 13.36 -6.54
CA PRO A 149 7.41 13.06 -7.80
C PRO A 149 8.37 12.84 -8.97
N ILE A 150 9.60 13.37 -8.91
CA ILE A 150 10.62 13.15 -9.94
C ILE A 150 11.14 11.71 -9.85
N ILE A 151 11.46 11.26 -8.64
CA ILE A 151 11.90 9.89 -8.39
C ILE A 151 10.80 8.88 -8.71
N ALA A 152 9.55 9.20 -8.39
CA ALA A 152 8.41 8.37 -8.74
C ALA A 152 8.33 8.12 -10.25
N ARG A 153 8.52 9.16 -11.06
CA ARG A 153 8.54 9.06 -12.53
C ARG A 153 9.73 8.25 -13.04
N GLU A 154 10.92 8.49 -12.51
CA GLU A 154 12.12 7.74 -12.90
C GLU A 154 11.94 6.23 -12.65
N LEU A 155 11.34 5.85 -11.54
CA LEU A 155 11.04 4.45 -11.22
C LEU A 155 9.96 3.85 -12.14
N GLU A 156 8.95 4.63 -12.54
CA GLU A 156 7.98 4.22 -13.56
C GLU A 156 8.67 4.03 -14.92
N ASP A 157 9.52 4.97 -15.35
CA ASP A 157 10.24 4.92 -16.62
C ASP A 157 11.20 3.70 -16.70
N ILE A 158 11.77 3.28 -15.58
CA ILE A 158 12.56 2.04 -15.46
C ILE A 158 11.68 0.80 -15.69
N GLY A 159 10.37 0.87 -15.44
CA GLY A 159 9.43 -0.22 -15.65
C GLY A 159 8.88 -0.84 -14.36
N CYS A 160 8.97 -0.17 -13.22
CA CYS A 160 8.30 -0.63 -12.00
C CYS A 160 6.79 -0.71 -12.22
N CYS A 161 6.17 -1.81 -11.79
CA CYS A 161 4.73 -2.07 -12.00
C CYS A 161 3.82 -1.35 -11.00
N ALA A 162 4.36 -0.81 -9.90
CA ALA A 162 3.67 0.06 -8.96
C ALA A 162 4.66 0.95 -8.21
N ILE A 163 4.27 2.19 -7.94
CA ILE A 163 5.04 3.15 -7.16
C ILE A 163 4.44 3.24 -5.75
N MET A 164 5.29 3.13 -4.74
CA MET A 164 4.84 3.06 -3.35
C MET A 164 5.52 4.16 -2.50
N PRO A 165 5.06 5.42 -2.63
CA PRO A 165 5.62 6.51 -1.86
C PRO A 165 5.31 6.38 -0.37
N LEU A 166 6.24 6.78 0.49
CA LEU A 166 6.00 6.93 1.91
C LEU A 166 5.06 8.12 2.20
N ALA A 167 4.14 7.96 3.14
CA ALA A 167 3.41 9.09 3.73
C ALA A 167 4.21 9.74 4.87
N ALA A 168 4.94 8.90 5.62
CA ALA A 168 5.85 9.25 6.71
C ALA A 168 6.78 8.06 6.97
N PRO A 169 7.81 8.17 7.80
CA PRO A 169 8.73 7.07 8.10
C PRO A 169 8.02 5.78 8.50
N ILE A 170 8.60 4.63 8.11
CA ILE A 170 8.06 3.31 8.43
C ILE A 170 7.78 3.17 9.92
N GLY A 171 6.55 2.84 10.29
CA GLY A 171 6.15 2.60 11.68
C GLY A 171 5.96 3.87 12.53
N SER A 172 6.03 5.07 11.93
CA SER A 172 5.84 6.33 12.65
C SER A 172 4.37 6.62 13.00
N GLY A 173 3.43 6.18 12.15
CA GLY A 173 2.00 6.45 12.35
C GLY A 173 1.61 7.92 12.26
N LEU A 174 2.41 8.74 11.57
CA LEU A 174 2.20 10.19 11.46
C LEU A 174 1.20 10.61 10.38
N GLY A 175 0.72 9.67 9.56
CA GLY A 175 -0.15 9.95 8.41
C GLY A 175 0.59 10.62 7.26
N ILE A 176 -0.18 11.18 6.30
CA ILE A 176 0.39 11.83 5.12
C ILE A 176 0.94 13.21 5.50
N GLN A 177 2.27 13.35 5.49
CA GLN A 177 2.94 14.58 5.87
C GLN A 177 3.04 15.58 4.71
N ASN A 178 3.24 15.10 3.49
CA ASN A 178 3.36 15.94 2.31
C ASN A 178 2.28 15.59 1.28
N ARG A 179 1.11 16.12 1.51
CA ARG A 179 -0.06 15.88 0.66
C ARG A 179 0.17 16.36 -0.78
N LEU A 180 0.85 17.50 -0.96
CA LEU A 180 1.11 18.07 -2.28
C LEU A 180 1.95 17.12 -3.14
N ASN A 181 2.99 16.53 -2.59
CA ASN A 181 3.82 15.60 -3.34
C ASN A 181 3.06 14.34 -3.76
N ILE A 182 2.22 13.80 -2.87
CA ILE A 182 1.37 12.65 -3.24
C ILE A 182 0.39 13.03 -4.35
N GLU A 183 -0.22 14.22 -4.30
CA GLU A 183 -1.10 14.71 -5.38
C GLU A 183 -0.34 14.84 -6.71
N LEU A 184 0.89 15.39 -6.71
CA LEU A 184 1.75 15.49 -7.89
C LEU A 184 2.14 14.12 -8.46
N ILE A 185 2.40 13.14 -7.61
CA ILE A 185 2.67 11.75 -8.02
C ILE A 185 1.43 11.17 -8.70
N LEU A 186 0.26 11.28 -8.08
CA LEU A 186 -1.02 10.77 -8.62
C LEU A 186 -1.40 11.41 -9.96
N GLU A 187 -1.02 12.67 -10.21
CA GLU A 187 -1.28 13.35 -11.48
C GLU A 187 -0.38 12.87 -12.62
N GLN A 188 0.83 12.41 -12.32
CA GLN A 188 1.88 12.15 -13.31
C GLN A 188 2.08 10.67 -13.61
N ILE A 189 1.91 9.80 -12.61
CA ILE A 189 2.16 8.36 -12.69
C ILE A 189 0.95 7.62 -13.28
N LYS A 190 1.22 6.66 -14.16
CA LYS A 190 0.20 5.85 -14.86
C LYS A 190 0.03 4.46 -14.26
N VAL A 191 1.11 3.92 -13.68
CA VAL A 191 1.04 2.66 -12.94
C VAL A 191 0.38 2.89 -11.56
N PRO A 192 -0.11 1.86 -10.88
CA PRO A 192 -0.72 2.02 -9.56
C PRO A 192 0.19 2.73 -8.55
N VAL A 193 -0.40 3.67 -7.82
CA VAL A 193 0.26 4.40 -6.72
C VAL A 193 -0.35 3.96 -5.39
N LEU A 194 0.48 3.37 -4.53
CA LEU A 194 0.06 2.91 -3.21
C LEU A 194 0.82 3.67 -2.12
N VAL A 195 0.12 4.19 -1.13
CA VAL A 195 0.80 4.70 0.06
C VAL A 195 1.39 3.53 0.85
N ASP A 196 2.70 3.60 1.11
CA ASP A 196 3.45 2.61 1.88
C ASP A 196 4.19 3.31 3.01
N ALA A 197 3.97 2.87 4.23
CA ALA A 197 4.50 3.48 5.45
C ALA A 197 3.80 4.78 5.90
N GLY A 198 3.89 5.04 7.18
CA GLY A 198 3.39 6.27 7.81
C GLY A 198 1.92 6.26 8.21
N VAL A 199 1.07 5.41 7.65
CA VAL A 199 -0.33 5.27 8.06
C VAL A 199 -0.39 4.74 9.50
N GLY A 200 -1.11 5.44 10.37
CA GLY A 200 -1.22 5.10 11.79
C GLY A 200 -2.62 4.70 12.22
N THR A 201 -3.66 5.20 11.54
CA THR A 201 -5.06 4.92 11.89
C THR A 201 -5.98 4.99 10.68
N ALA A 202 -7.25 4.65 10.88
CA ALA A 202 -8.27 4.57 9.82
C ALA A 202 -8.46 5.89 9.06
N SER A 203 -8.38 7.05 9.71
CA SER A 203 -8.50 8.35 9.04
C SER A 203 -7.37 8.60 8.04
N ASP A 204 -6.14 8.18 8.34
CA ASP A 204 -5.01 8.33 7.41
C ASP A 204 -5.23 7.50 6.15
N ALA A 205 -5.75 6.27 6.33
CA ALA A 205 -6.08 5.39 5.22
C ALA A 205 -7.21 5.96 4.35
N ALA A 206 -8.28 6.48 4.97
CA ALA A 206 -9.37 7.13 4.24
C ALA A 206 -8.87 8.34 3.43
N ILE A 207 -8.03 9.20 4.03
CA ILE A 207 -7.45 10.36 3.35
C ILE A 207 -6.64 9.95 2.12
N ALA A 208 -5.77 8.93 2.23
CA ALA A 208 -4.99 8.43 1.10
C ALA A 208 -5.89 7.97 -0.06
N MET A 209 -6.94 7.22 0.26
CA MET A 209 -7.90 6.75 -0.74
C MET A 209 -8.75 7.86 -1.34
N GLU A 210 -9.16 8.87 -0.54
CA GLU A 210 -9.86 10.07 -1.02
C GLU A 210 -9.01 10.94 -1.96
N MET A 211 -7.68 10.91 -1.81
CA MET A 211 -6.75 11.56 -2.74
C MET A 211 -6.67 10.86 -4.09
N GLY A 212 -7.06 9.60 -4.18
CA GLY A 212 -7.05 8.81 -5.40
C GLY A 212 -5.94 7.76 -5.47
N CYS A 213 -5.25 7.48 -4.36
CA CYS A 213 -4.32 6.35 -4.32
C CYS A 213 -5.04 5.05 -4.69
N ASP A 214 -4.33 4.14 -5.36
CA ASP A 214 -4.89 2.86 -5.80
C ASP A 214 -4.99 1.83 -4.70
N GLY A 215 -4.18 1.97 -3.67
CA GLY A 215 -4.19 1.11 -2.50
C GLY A 215 -3.27 1.61 -1.39
N ILE A 216 -3.20 0.83 -0.32
CA ILE A 216 -2.35 1.14 0.84
C ILE A 216 -1.71 -0.16 1.31
N LEU A 217 -0.41 -0.12 1.57
CA LEU A 217 0.28 -1.17 2.28
C LEU A 217 0.54 -0.72 3.72
N MET A 218 0.17 -1.54 4.67
CA MET A 218 0.43 -1.27 6.10
C MET A 218 0.73 -2.55 6.87
N ASN A 219 1.45 -2.39 7.96
CA ASN A 219 1.73 -3.47 8.91
C ASN A 219 1.63 -2.96 10.34
N THR A 220 2.53 -2.04 10.74
CA THR A 220 2.69 -1.60 12.12
C THR A 220 1.42 -0.99 12.70
N ALA A 221 0.65 -0.24 11.94
CA ALA A 221 -0.61 0.36 12.36
C ALA A 221 -1.64 -0.68 12.84
N ILE A 222 -1.66 -1.84 12.19
CA ILE A 222 -2.52 -2.97 12.60
C ILE A 222 -1.86 -3.76 13.72
N ALA A 223 -0.64 -4.26 13.49
CA ALA A 223 0.03 -5.19 14.39
C ALA A 223 0.37 -4.62 15.79
N LYS A 224 0.50 -3.30 15.91
CA LYS A 224 0.79 -2.60 17.19
C LYS A 224 -0.42 -1.88 17.79
N ALA A 225 -1.60 -2.00 17.19
CA ALA A 225 -2.83 -1.56 17.83
C ALA A 225 -3.11 -2.39 19.12
N GLN A 226 -3.83 -1.82 20.07
CA GLN A 226 -4.24 -2.56 21.27
C GLN A 226 -5.12 -3.78 20.92
N ASN A 227 -5.87 -3.69 19.83
CA ASN A 227 -6.63 -4.80 19.25
C ASN A 227 -6.36 -4.87 17.74
N PRO A 228 -5.38 -5.69 17.29
CA PRO A 228 -5.00 -5.79 15.90
C PRO A 228 -6.14 -6.22 14.96
N ILE A 229 -6.98 -7.14 15.41
CA ILE A 229 -8.10 -7.66 14.61
C ILE A 229 -9.14 -6.56 14.37
N LEU A 230 -9.51 -5.81 15.40
CA LEU A 230 -10.44 -4.69 15.27
C LEU A 230 -9.84 -3.56 14.41
N MET A 231 -8.55 -3.28 14.56
CA MET A 231 -7.87 -2.28 13.74
C MET A 231 -7.82 -2.71 12.26
N ALA A 232 -7.56 -3.98 11.97
CA ALA A 232 -7.59 -4.51 10.62
C ALA A 232 -8.96 -4.27 9.93
N ARG A 233 -10.05 -4.52 10.66
CA ARG A 233 -11.41 -4.21 10.21
C ARG A 233 -11.62 -2.71 9.98
N ALA A 234 -11.16 -1.86 10.90
CA ALA A 234 -11.28 -0.41 10.78
C ALA A 234 -10.53 0.11 9.54
N MET A 235 -9.33 -0.40 9.27
CA MET A 235 -8.54 -0.04 8.10
C MET A 235 -9.22 -0.47 6.79
N ARG A 236 -9.78 -1.67 6.73
CA ARG A 236 -10.58 -2.13 5.57
C ARG A 236 -11.71 -1.16 5.27
N LEU A 237 -12.54 -0.88 6.27
CA LEU A 237 -13.70 0.00 6.13
C LEU A 237 -13.29 1.43 5.72
N ALA A 238 -12.16 1.94 6.24
CA ALA A 238 -11.63 3.24 5.88
C ALA A 238 -11.19 3.30 4.40
N ILE A 239 -10.53 2.26 3.92
CA ILE A 239 -10.09 2.15 2.52
C ILE A 239 -11.30 2.04 1.58
N GLU A 240 -12.28 1.21 1.90
CA GLU A 240 -13.52 1.09 1.14
C GLU A 240 -14.28 2.43 1.09
N SER A 241 -14.42 3.10 2.23
CA SER A 241 -15.09 4.40 2.34
C SER A 241 -14.36 5.50 1.56
N GLY A 242 -13.03 5.61 1.72
CA GLY A 242 -12.22 6.60 1.02
C GLY A 242 -12.25 6.40 -0.50
N ARG A 243 -12.19 5.15 -0.97
CA ARG A 243 -12.34 4.84 -2.40
C ARG A 243 -13.71 5.21 -2.95
N ALA A 244 -14.77 4.88 -2.23
CA ALA A 244 -16.13 5.25 -2.62
C ALA A 244 -16.29 6.78 -2.68
N ALA A 245 -15.74 7.52 -1.70
CA ALA A 245 -15.75 8.99 -1.69
C ALA A 245 -14.98 9.59 -2.88
N PHE A 246 -13.82 9.03 -3.23
CA PHE A 246 -13.04 9.43 -4.40
C PHE A 246 -13.84 9.24 -5.70
N LEU A 247 -14.43 8.08 -5.89
CA LEU A 247 -15.23 7.76 -7.09
C LEU A 247 -16.52 8.59 -7.18
N ALA A 248 -17.17 8.84 -6.05
CA ALA A 248 -18.36 9.70 -5.99
C ALA A 248 -18.08 11.15 -6.38
N GLY A 249 -16.85 11.59 -6.19
CA GLY A 249 -16.42 12.96 -6.40
C GLY A 249 -16.84 13.88 -5.26
N ARG A 250 -15.89 14.66 -4.79
CA ARG A 250 -16.06 15.60 -3.70
C ARG A 250 -16.86 16.84 -4.13
N MET A 251 -17.75 17.36 -3.27
CA MET A 251 -18.34 18.67 -3.47
C MET A 251 -17.28 19.78 -3.47
N GLU A 252 -17.53 20.85 -4.22
CA GLU A 252 -16.66 22.02 -4.26
C GLU A 252 -16.47 22.66 -2.87
N ARG A 253 -15.24 22.97 -2.52
CA ARG A 253 -14.93 23.75 -1.31
C ARG A 253 -15.30 25.22 -1.53
N LYS A 254 -16.11 25.79 -0.64
CA LYS A 254 -16.54 27.19 -0.68
C LYS A 254 -16.05 27.94 0.54
N LYS A 255 -15.60 29.18 0.33
CA LYS A 255 -15.14 30.04 1.41
C LYS A 255 -16.30 30.46 2.35
N TYR A 256 -17.51 30.60 1.80
CA TYR A 256 -18.69 31.01 2.54
C TYR A 256 -19.71 29.90 2.61
N GLY A 257 -20.48 29.89 3.70
CA GLY A 257 -21.59 28.95 3.86
C GLY A 257 -22.68 29.17 2.79
N VAL A 258 -23.28 28.06 2.35
CA VAL A 258 -24.45 28.04 1.49
C VAL A 258 -25.56 27.34 2.27
N ALA A 259 -26.71 28.01 2.43
CA ALA A 259 -27.83 27.44 3.14
C ALA A 259 -28.31 26.16 2.46
N SER A 260 -28.46 25.07 3.24
CA SER A 260 -28.97 23.79 2.75
C SER A 260 -30.50 23.79 2.59
N SER A 261 -31.19 24.73 3.23
CA SER A 261 -32.64 24.91 3.12
C SER A 261 -32.97 26.30 2.51
N PRO A 262 -34.06 26.44 1.72
CA PRO A 262 -34.47 27.73 1.22
C PRO A 262 -34.67 28.75 2.35
N LEU A 263 -34.13 29.95 2.19
CA LEU A 263 -34.31 31.04 3.16
C LEU A 263 -35.70 31.67 3.07
N MET A 264 -36.44 31.42 2.00
CA MET A 264 -37.82 31.89 1.83
C MET A 264 -38.80 30.99 2.57
N GLY A 265 -39.78 31.59 3.28
CA GLY A 265 -40.79 30.85 4.05
C GLY A 265 -40.47 30.71 5.55
N ARG A 266 -39.58 31.54 6.11
CA ARG A 266 -39.45 31.63 7.56
C ARG A 266 -40.77 32.16 8.12
N VAL A 267 -41.36 31.38 9.07
CA VAL A 267 -42.46 31.88 9.89
C VAL A 267 -41.87 33.02 10.71
N SER A 268 -42.21 34.28 10.37
CA SER A 268 -41.91 35.41 11.23
C SER A 268 -42.78 35.28 12.47
N GLY A 269 -42.17 35.01 13.62
CA GLY A 269 -42.83 35.14 14.92
C GLY A 269 -43.00 36.58 15.30
#